data_74d3da37f94b449605450d45d72abe04
#
_entry.id   74d3da37f94b449605450d45d72abe04
#
_cell.length_a   1.000
_cell.length_b   1.000
_cell.length_c   1.000
_cell.angle_alpha   90.00
_cell.angle_beta   90.00
_cell.angle_gamma   90.00
#
_symmetry.space_group_name_H-M   'P 1'
#
loop_
_entity.id
_entity.type
_entity.pdbx_description
1 polymer ?
#
loop_
_entity_poly.entity_id
_entity_poly.type
_entity_poly.pdbx_seq_one_letter_code
_entity_poly.pdbx_strand_id
1 'polypeptide(L)'
;MTDVTQLYAEYAACLDDGRLDDWPKLFTQDCHYRIVPRENHERGLPLAAVDLVGRDMLLDRVYAASSTLFHAPYYQRHIIGPVRITDDGPQEIGAEANYLVIRTKRDQPSEVFNAGRYVDRIVRTPDGLRFRSKLCIFDSELIPNSIIYPI
;
A
#
# COMPACT_ATOMS: atom_id res chain seq x y z
N MET A 1 -19.72 -0.01 -4.47
CA MET A 1 -19.10 1.23 -3.95
C MET A 1 -18.70 1.09 -2.50
N THR A 2 -19.62 0.75 -1.61
CA THR A 2 -19.37 0.55 -0.18
C THR A 2 -18.23 -0.45 0.07
N ASP A 3 -18.23 -1.54 -0.67
CA ASP A 3 -17.24 -2.61 -0.48
C ASP A 3 -15.82 -2.18 -0.84
N VAL A 4 -15.66 -1.38 -1.91
CA VAL A 4 -14.34 -0.85 -2.31
C VAL A 4 -13.83 0.13 -1.26
N THR A 5 -14.68 1.04 -0.81
CA THR A 5 -14.31 1.99 0.26
C THR A 5 -13.92 1.25 1.54
N GLN A 6 -14.65 0.19 1.89
CA GLN A 6 -14.34 -0.62 3.06
C GLN A 6 -13.00 -1.36 2.92
N LEU A 7 -12.68 -1.85 1.72
CA LEU A 7 -11.38 -2.48 1.46
C LEU A 7 -10.22 -1.52 1.70
N TYR A 8 -10.34 -0.27 1.22
CA TYR A 8 -9.33 0.77 1.47
C TYR A 8 -9.23 1.13 2.95
N ALA A 9 -10.35 1.24 3.63
CA ALA A 9 -10.37 1.53 5.07
C ALA A 9 -9.70 0.40 5.87
N GLU A 10 -9.96 -0.85 5.52
CA GLU A 10 -9.32 -1.99 6.17
C GLU A 10 -7.82 -2.07 5.85
N TYR A 11 -7.43 -1.74 4.64
CA TYR A 11 -6.02 -1.63 4.24
C TYR A 11 -5.28 -0.63 5.14
N ALA A 12 -5.82 0.58 5.28
CA ALA A 12 -5.22 1.59 6.15
C ALA A 12 -5.20 1.14 7.61
N ALA A 13 -6.32 0.62 8.11
CA ALA A 13 -6.44 0.22 9.51
C ALA A 13 -5.46 -0.89 9.90
N CYS A 14 -5.32 -1.94 9.08
CA CYS A 14 -4.42 -3.03 9.43
C CYS A 14 -2.95 -2.59 9.48
N LEU A 15 -2.53 -1.67 8.61
CA LEU A 15 -1.18 -1.12 8.64
C LEU A 15 -0.97 -0.17 9.82
N ASP A 16 -1.93 0.73 10.05
CA ASP A 16 -1.84 1.73 11.13
C ASP A 16 -1.91 1.10 12.51
N ASP A 17 -2.67 0.01 12.67
CA ASP A 17 -2.81 -0.71 13.93
C ASP A 17 -1.66 -1.73 14.17
N GLY A 18 -0.74 -1.85 13.23
CA GLY A 18 0.36 -2.81 13.33
C GLY A 18 -0.04 -4.26 13.12
N ARG A 19 -1.24 -4.51 12.57
CA ARG A 19 -1.73 -5.87 12.23
C ARG A 19 -1.15 -6.32 10.89
N LEU A 20 0.19 -6.41 10.82
CA LEU A 20 0.89 -6.71 9.57
C LEU A 20 0.56 -8.10 9.02
N ASP A 21 0.22 -9.05 9.87
CA ASP A 21 -0.17 -10.39 9.44
C ASP A 21 -1.51 -10.41 8.69
N ASP A 22 -2.33 -9.38 8.86
CA ASP A 22 -3.61 -9.23 8.16
C ASP A 22 -3.45 -8.59 6.78
N TRP A 23 -2.38 -7.84 6.57
CA TRP A 23 -2.15 -7.12 5.32
C TRP A 23 -2.12 -8.02 4.08
N PRO A 24 -1.38 -9.16 4.05
CA PRO A 24 -1.38 -10.04 2.87
C PRO A 24 -2.74 -10.66 2.56
N LYS A 25 -3.61 -10.77 3.56
CA LYS A 25 -4.96 -11.34 3.39
C LYS A 25 -5.88 -10.45 2.54
N LEU A 26 -5.53 -9.19 2.37
CA LEU A 26 -6.27 -8.24 1.53
C LEU A 26 -5.96 -8.41 0.04
N PHE A 27 -5.05 -9.30 -0.30
CA PHE A 27 -4.53 -9.50 -1.65
C PHE A 27 -4.86 -10.90 -2.17
N THR A 28 -4.92 -11.04 -3.49
CA THR A 28 -5.01 -12.36 -4.14
C THR A 28 -3.67 -13.10 -4.05
N GLN A 29 -3.68 -14.40 -4.32
CA GLN A 29 -2.46 -15.22 -4.31
C GLN A 29 -1.45 -14.77 -5.38
N ASP A 30 -1.94 -14.34 -6.53
CA ASP A 30 -1.15 -13.90 -7.68
C ASP A 30 -0.98 -12.37 -7.73
N CYS A 31 -1.04 -11.71 -6.58
CA CYS A 31 -1.01 -10.25 -6.51
C CYS A 31 0.33 -9.64 -6.93
N HIS A 32 0.29 -8.34 -7.19
CA HIS A 32 1.47 -7.54 -7.47
C HIS A 32 1.38 -6.23 -6.69
N TYR A 33 2.33 -6.00 -5.79
CA TYR A 33 2.42 -4.79 -4.97
C TYR A 33 3.69 -4.04 -5.33
N ARG A 34 3.57 -2.79 -5.74
CA ARG A 34 4.70 -1.96 -6.14
C ARG A 34 4.62 -0.57 -5.53
N ILE A 35 5.78 -0.04 -5.17
CA ILE A 35 5.95 1.36 -4.76
C ILE A 35 6.96 1.97 -5.73
N VAL A 36 6.54 2.96 -6.52
CA VAL A 36 7.36 3.55 -7.57
C VAL A 36 7.38 5.08 -7.47
N PRO A 37 8.51 5.73 -7.76
CA PRO A 37 8.56 7.18 -7.90
C PRO A 37 7.69 7.65 -9.08
N ARG A 38 7.03 8.78 -8.92
CA ARG A 38 6.20 9.37 -9.96
C ARG A 38 6.96 9.57 -11.27
N GLU A 39 8.19 10.06 -11.21
CA GLU A 39 9.02 10.25 -12.39
C GLU A 39 9.23 8.94 -13.15
N ASN A 40 9.57 7.87 -12.45
CA ASN A 40 9.78 6.56 -13.07
C ASN A 40 8.51 6.03 -13.72
N HIS A 41 7.36 6.22 -13.04
CA HIS A 41 6.07 5.80 -13.59
C HIS A 41 5.73 6.57 -14.87
N GLU A 42 5.86 7.89 -14.87
CA GLU A 42 5.54 8.75 -16.01
C GLU A 42 6.45 8.50 -17.22
N ARG A 43 7.71 8.13 -16.96
CA ARG A 43 8.70 7.83 -17.99
C ARG A 43 8.72 6.38 -18.41
N GLY A 44 7.88 5.54 -17.83
CA GLY A 44 7.85 4.10 -18.12
C GLY A 44 9.10 3.33 -17.70
N LEU A 45 9.85 3.85 -16.71
CA LEU A 45 11.05 3.19 -16.23
C LEU A 45 10.70 2.04 -15.26
N PRO A 46 11.42 0.92 -15.31
CA PRO A 46 11.04 -0.29 -14.56
C PRO A 46 11.44 -0.26 -13.08
N LEU A 47 12.29 0.66 -12.65
CA LEU A 47 12.81 0.68 -11.29
C LEU A 47 11.73 1.06 -10.28
N ALA A 48 11.55 0.23 -9.27
CA ALA A 48 10.65 0.44 -8.15
C ALA A 48 11.42 0.45 -6.83
N ALA A 49 10.91 1.20 -5.84
CA ALA A 49 11.44 1.16 -4.48
C ALA A 49 11.08 -0.16 -3.79
N VAL A 50 9.88 -0.68 -4.07
CA VAL A 50 9.40 -1.99 -3.61
C VAL A 50 8.68 -2.66 -4.78
N ASP A 51 8.95 -3.93 -4.99
CA ASP A 51 8.31 -4.73 -6.03
C ASP A 51 8.13 -6.17 -5.52
N LEU A 52 6.90 -6.51 -5.17
CA LEU A 52 6.54 -7.79 -4.57
C LEU A 52 5.54 -8.50 -5.46
N VAL A 53 5.91 -9.68 -5.95
CA VAL A 53 5.09 -10.51 -6.84
C VAL A 53 4.61 -11.74 -6.07
N GLY A 54 3.29 -11.85 -5.92
CA GLY A 54 2.65 -12.95 -5.19
C GLY A 54 2.54 -12.72 -3.69
N ARG A 55 1.53 -13.33 -3.09
CA ARG A 55 1.26 -13.19 -1.65
C ARG A 55 2.42 -13.68 -0.79
N ASP A 56 3.16 -14.67 -1.25
CA ASP A 56 4.29 -15.20 -0.49
C ASP A 56 5.39 -14.14 -0.31
N MET A 57 5.63 -13.29 -1.31
CA MET A 57 6.55 -12.16 -1.16
C MET A 57 6.02 -11.12 -0.17
N LEU A 58 4.70 -10.92 -0.10
CA LEU A 58 4.11 -10.05 0.92
C LEU A 58 4.34 -10.61 2.32
N LEU A 59 4.19 -11.92 2.51
CA LEU A 59 4.46 -12.59 3.79
C LEU A 59 5.93 -12.47 4.18
N ASP A 60 6.85 -12.63 3.23
CA ASP A 60 8.28 -12.44 3.46
C ASP A 60 8.58 -11.01 3.91
N ARG A 61 7.92 -10.02 3.31
CA ARG A 61 8.08 -8.61 3.69
C ARG A 61 7.57 -8.35 5.10
N VAL A 62 6.43 -8.93 5.48
CA VAL A 62 5.90 -8.83 6.84
C VAL A 62 6.87 -9.46 7.84
N TYR A 63 7.39 -10.63 7.54
CA TYR A 63 8.38 -11.30 8.38
C TYR A 63 9.65 -10.43 8.54
N ALA A 64 10.16 -9.88 7.45
CA ALA A 64 11.33 -9.00 7.49
C ALA A 64 11.08 -7.76 8.37
N ALA A 65 9.95 -7.09 8.17
CA ALA A 65 9.61 -5.87 8.93
C ALA A 65 9.43 -6.14 10.42
N SER A 66 8.88 -7.31 10.78
CA SER A 66 8.57 -7.64 12.18
C SER A 66 9.72 -8.32 12.93
N SER A 67 10.59 -9.04 12.22
CA SER A 67 11.51 -9.99 12.86
C SER A 67 12.97 -9.83 12.49
N THR A 68 13.30 -9.31 11.29
CA THR A 68 14.67 -9.30 10.78
C THR A 68 15.23 -7.92 10.49
N LEU A 69 14.40 -6.94 10.13
CA LEU A 69 14.85 -5.58 9.91
C LEU A 69 14.99 -4.82 11.23
N PHE A 70 16.14 -4.22 11.43
CA PHE A 70 16.41 -3.41 12.61
C PHE A 70 16.09 -1.95 12.30
N HIS A 71 15.10 -1.39 13.01
CA HIS A 71 14.68 0.00 12.85
C HIS A 71 14.11 0.56 14.14
N ALA A 72 14.13 1.88 14.27
CA ALA A 72 13.48 2.55 15.39
C ALA A 72 11.97 2.47 15.23
N PRO A 73 11.23 2.10 16.30
CA PRO A 73 9.78 2.04 16.24
C PRO A 73 9.16 3.40 15.90
N TYR A 74 8.10 3.39 15.10
CA TYR A 74 7.32 4.58 14.81
C TYR A 74 5.88 4.22 14.51
N TYR A 75 4.99 5.19 14.67
CA TYR A 75 3.60 5.07 14.26
C TYR A 75 3.42 5.55 12.83
N GLN A 76 2.54 4.90 12.11
CA GLN A 76 2.06 5.35 10.81
C GLN A 76 0.59 5.72 10.90
N ARG A 77 0.19 6.63 10.03
CA ARG A 77 -1.21 6.96 9.83
C ARG A 77 -1.44 7.17 8.35
N HIS A 78 -2.25 6.29 7.74
CA HIS A 78 -2.65 6.41 6.35
C HIS A 78 -3.91 7.27 6.26
N ILE A 79 -3.85 8.32 5.44
CA ILE A 79 -5.01 9.14 5.11
C ILE A 79 -5.28 8.94 3.63
N ILE A 80 -6.36 8.25 3.33
CA ILE A 80 -6.73 7.90 1.96
C ILE A 80 -7.91 8.79 1.55
N GLY A 81 -7.75 9.50 0.44
CA GLY A 81 -8.80 10.34 -0.12
C GLY A 81 -9.96 9.52 -0.72
N PRO A 82 -10.98 10.21 -1.24
CA PRO A 82 -12.09 9.53 -1.89
C PRO A 82 -11.61 8.59 -3.01
N VAL A 83 -12.15 7.38 -3.02
CA VAL A 83 -11.83 6.38 -4.03
C VAL A 83 -12.61 6.68 -5.30
N ARG A 84 -11.90 6.76 -6.41
CA ARG A 84 -12.46 6.94 -7.75
C ARG A 84 -12.45 5.59 -8.47
N ILE A 85 -13.61 5.10 -8.86
CA ILE A 85 -13.71 3.90 -9.69
C ILE A 85 -13.44 4.30 -11.13
N THR A 86 -12.43 3.68 -11.74
CA THR A 86 -12.02 3.97 -13.12
C THR A 86 -12.61 2.96 -14.12
N ASP A 87 -12.92 1.76 -13.64
CA ASP A 87 -13.48 0.68 -14.40
C ASP A 87 -14.24 -0.25 -13.45
N ASP A 88 -15.47 -0.63 -13.79
CA ASP A 88 -16.29 -1.51 -12.95
C ASP A 88 -16.79 -2.70 -13.77
N GLY A 89 -15.90 -3.67 -13.92
CA GLY A 89 -16.21 -4.92 -14.60
C GLY A 89 -16.84 -5.96 -13.67
N PRO A 90 -17.41 -7.04 -14.24
CA PRO A 90 -18.09 -8.08 -13.45
C PRO A 90 -17.12 -8.86 -12.53
N GLN A 91 -15.86 -8.99 -12.91
CA GLN A 91 -14.87 -9.73 -12.13
C GLN A 91 -13.81 -8.83 -11.51
N GLU A 92 -13.47 -7.73 -12.16
CA GLU A 92 -12.39 -6.84 -11.76
C GLU A 92 -12.82 -5.38 -11.79
N ILE A 93 -12.33 -4.62 -10.82
CA ILE A 93 -12.62 -3.20 -10.64
C ILE A 93 -11.29 -2.45 -10.71
N GLY A 94 -11.25 -1.38 -11.51
CA GLY A 94 -10.17 -0.41 -11.48
C GLY A 94 -10.51 0.70 -10.48
N ALA A 95 -9.58 1.05 -9.62
CA ALA A 95 -9.78 2.09 -8.60
C ALA A 95 -8.51 2.90 -8.39
N GLU A 96 -8.70 4.18 -8.11
CA GLU A 96 -7.62 5.11 -7.77
C GLU A 96 -8.00 5.94 -6.54
N ALA A 97 -7.02 6.28 -5.74
CA ALA A 97 -7.19 7.19 -4.61
C ALA A 97 -5.88 7.90 -4.30
N ASN A 98 -5.98 9.16 -3.87
CA ASN A 98 -4.82 9.84 -3.32
C ASN A 98 -4.54 9.32 -1.92
N TYR A 99 -3.28 9.30 -1.52
CA TYR A 99 -2.90 8.88 -0.18
C TYR A 99 -1.83 9.79 0.41
N LEU A 100 -1.82 9.80 1.74
CA LEU A 100 -0.83 10.49 2.55
C LEU A 100 -0.48 9.58 3.72
N VAL A 101 0.80 9.32 3.96
CA VAL A 101 1.27 8.57 5.12
C VAL A 101 2.00 9.52 6.05
N ILE A 102 1.47 9.66 7.26
CA ILE A 102 2.09 10.41 8.35
C ILE A 102 2.92 9.43 9.18
N ARG A 103 4.15 9.82 9.51
CA ARG A 103 5.00 9.06 10.41
C ARG A 103 5.27 9.87 11.68
N THR A 104 5.15 9.21 12.82
CA THR A 104 5.44 9.81 14.12
C THR A 104 6.44 8.94 14.87
N LYS A 105 7.67 9.43 15.02
CA LYS A 105 8.69 8.80 15.86
C LYS A 105 8.55 9.29 17.29
N ARG A 106 9.09 8.47 18.22
CA ARG A 106 9.11 8.82 19.64
C ARG A 106 9.82 10.17 19.86
N ASP A 107 9.20 11.03 20.65
CA ASP A 107 9.72 12.36 21.02
C ASP A 107 9.98 13.29 19.82
N GLN A 108 9.30 13.08 18.71
CA GLN A 108 9.42 13.92 17.52
C GLN A 108 8.05 14.34 16.99
N PRO A 109 7.96 15.48 16.32
CA PRO A 109 6.73 15.88 15.64
C PRO A 109 6.35 14.88 14.55
N SER A 110 5.06 14.78 14.28
CA SER A 110 4.58 14.02 13.12
C SER A 110 5.06 14.67 11.83
N GLU A 111 5.46 13.85 10.87
CA GLU A 111 5.93 14.31 9.58
C GLU A 111 5.24 13.58 8.44
N VAL A 112 5.15 14.23 7.28
CA VAL A 112 4.73 13.55 6.06
C VAL A 112 5.86 12.62 5.64
N PHE A 113 5.59 11.32 5.67
CA PHE A 113 6.56 10.31 5.26
C PHE A 113 6.50 10.02 3.77
N ASN A 114 5.29 9.91 3.23
CA ASN A 114 5.07 9.58 1.83
C ASN A 114 3.72 10.12 1.38
N ALA A 115 3.64 10.56 0.14
CA ALA A 115 2.41 11.07 -0.45
C ALA A 115 2.36 10.74 -1.94
N GLY A 116 1.19 10.41 -2.44
CA GLY A 116 1.01 10.08 -3.83
C GLY A 116 -0.39 9.57 -4.14
N ARG A 117 -0.46 8.59 -5.01
CA ARG A 117 -1.74 7.96 -5.39
C ARG A 117 -1.59 6.46 -5.55
N TYR A 118 -2.67 5.76 -5.25
CA TYR A 118 -2.83 4.35 -5.55
C TYR A 118 -3.50 4.20 -6.92
N VAL A 119 -3.01 3.25 -7.70
CA VAL A 119 -3.64 2.79 -8.93
C VAL A 119 -3.81 1.28 -8.80
N ASP A 120 -5.04 0.83 -8.63
CA ASP A 120 -5.30 -0.51 -8.13
C ASP A 120 -6.22 -1.29 -9.08
N ARG A 121 -6.03 -2.62 -9.09
CA ARG A 121 -6.94 -3.58 -9.65
C ARG A 121 -7.46 -4.46 -8.53
N ILE A 122 -8.77 -4.54 -8.41
CA ILE A 122 -9.47 -5.24 -7.34
C ILE A 122 -10.34 -6.33 -7.97
N VAL A 123 -10.32 -7.53 -7.42
CA VAL A 123 -11.11 -8.64 -7.92
C VAL A 123 -12.20 -9.04 -6.93
N ARG A 124 -13.29 -9.56 -7.47
CA ARG A 124 -14.39 -10.11 -6.70
C ARG A 124 -14.08 -11.58 -6.43
N THR A 125 -13.96 -11.94 -5.15
CA THR A 125 -13.74 -13.33 -4.74
C THR A 125 -14.91 -13.82 -3.89
N PRO A 126 -15.04 -15.15 -3.68
CA PRO A 126 -16.09 -15.67 -2.77
C PRO A 126 -15.99 -15.10 -1.34
N ASP A 127 -14.80 -14.68 -0.92
CA ASP A 127 -14.54 -14.12 0.41
C ASP A 127 -14.56 -12.60 0.45
N GLY A 128 -15.04 -11.95 -0.64
CA GLY A 128 -15.10 -10.50 -0.76
C GLY A 128 -14.09 -9.94 -1.73
N LEU A 129 -13.88 -8.62 -1.67
CA LEU A 129 -12.95 -7.94 -2.56
C LEU A 129 -11.51 -8.12 -2.09
N ARG A 130 -10.60 -8.27 -3.06
CA ARG A 130 -9.15 -8.39 -2.82
C ARG A 130 -8.37 -7.60 -3.85
N PHE A 131 -7.27 -7.00 -3.43
CA PHE A 131 -6.34 -6.38 -4.38
C PHE A 131 -5.63 -7.45 -5.19
N ARG A 132 -5.72 -7.36 -6.51
CA ARG A 132 -4.92 -8.14 -7.43
C ARG A 132 -3.61 -7.43 -7.75
N SER A 133 -3.68 -6.12 -7.93
CA SER A 133 -2.49 -5.29 -8.02
C SER A 133 -2.72 -3.98 -7.28
N LYS A 134 -1.70 -3.52 -6.61
CA LYS A 134 -1.68 -2.22 -5.96
C LYS A 134 -0.40 -1.52 -6.34
N LEU A 135 -0.54 -0.40 -7.03
CA LEU A 135 0.57 0.44 -7.45
C LEU A 135 0.53 1.73 -6.64
N CYS A 136 1.54 1.94 -5.80
CA CYS A 136 1.70 3.15 -5.01
C CYS A 136 2.69 4.06 -5.74
N ILE A 137 2.21 5.16 -6.30
CA ILE A 137 3.03 6.13 -7.04
C ILE A 137 3.26 7.32 -6.13
N PHE A 138 4.49 7.48 -5.63
CA PHE A 138 4.79 8.55 -4.69
C PHE A 138 5.39 9.77 -5.38
N ASP A 139 5.03 10.95 -4.88
CA ASP A 139 5.41 12.24 -5.46
C ASP A 139 6.75 12.74 -4.93
N SER A 140 7.14 12.35 -3.71
CA SER A 140 8.36 12.82 -3.07
C SER A 140 9.60 12.31 -3.78
N GLU A 141 10.54 13.19 -4.07
CA GLU A 141 11.85 12.78 -4.60
C GLU A 141 12.73 12.18 -3.51
N LEU A 142 12.50 12.60 -2.26
CA LEU A 142 13.25 12.13 -1.10
C LEU A 142 12.34 11.33 -0.17
N ILE A 143 12.81 10.14 0.22
CA ILE A 143 12.17 9.33 1.24
C ILE A 143 13.08 9.38 2.48
N PRO A 144 12.57 9.87 3.63
CA PRO A 144 13.36 9.83 4.87
C PRO A 144 13.69 8.39 5.25
N ASN A 145 14.98 8.05 5.28
CA ASN A 145 15.49 6.69 5.51
C ASN A 145 14.97 5.71 4.43
N SER A 146 14.36 4.62 4.84
CA SER A 146 13.85 3.58 3.95
C SER A 146 12.39 3.26 4.23
N ILE A 147 11.72 2.70 3.24
CA ILE A 147 10.36 2.19 3.39
C ILE A 147 10.45 0.80 3.99
N ILE A 148 10.05 0.67 5.26
CA ILE A 148 10.07 -0.60 5.99
C ILE A 148 8.68 -1.24 5.98
N TYR A 149 7.69 -0.51 6.50
CA TYR A 149 6.29 -0.95 6.46
C TYR A 149 5.66 -0.59 5.11
N PRO A 150 4.67 -1.37 4.66
CA PRO A 150 3.89 -1.00 3.47
C PRO A 150 3.23 0.39 3.62
N ILE A 151 3.06 1.04 2.48
CA ILE A 151 2.42 2.36 2.42
C ILE A 151 1.11 2.33 1.68
#